data_dec87a6847baeba37627333dca89f486
#
_entry.id   dec87a6847baeba37627333dca89f486
#
_cell.length_a   1.000
_cell.length_b   1.000
_cell.length_c   1.000
_cell.angle_alpha   90.00
_cell.angle_beta   90.00
_cell.angle_gamma   90.00
#
_symmetry.space_group_name_H-M   'P 1'
#
loop_
_entity.id
_entity.type
_entity.pdbx_description
1 polymer ?
#
loop_
_entity_poly.entity_id
_entity_poly.type
_entity_poly.pdbx_seq_one_letter_code
_entity_poly.pdbx_strand_id
1 'polypeptide(L)' 'MSTEKNIREAIRWLTTAEDDNDSAVILKENGKFAHSCFHAQQAGEKALKAVWYFADADPWGHSIKKLIDEVRSILNS' A
#
# COMPACT_ATOMS: atom_id res chain seq x y z
N MET A 1 -2.88 -13.58 17.91
CA MET A 1 -2.49 -12.50 18.75
C MET A 1 -2.01 -11.31 17.95
N SER A 2 -1.09 -10.53 18.49
CA SER A 2 -0.66 -9.30 17.82
C SER A 2 -0.05 -9.52 16.44
N THR A 3 0.74 -10.57 16.25
CA THR A 3 1.37 -10.85 14.95
C THR A 3 0.34 -11.12 13.85
N GLU A 4 -0.63 -11.99 14.14
CA GLU A 4 -1.68 -12.29 13.18
C GLU A 4 -2.57 -11.08 12.92
N LYS A 5 -2.87 -10.32 13.99
CA LYS A 5 -3.65 -9.11 13.88
C LYS A 5 -2.93 -8.09 13.00
N ASN A 6 -1.62 -7.92 13.21
CA ASN A 6 -0.83 -6.96 12.45
C ASN A 6 -0.73 -7.35 10.98
N ILE A 7 -0.60 -8.64 10.68
CA ILE A 7 -0.59 -9.10 9.30
C ILE A 7 -1.93 -8.82 8.62
N ARG A 8 -3.05 -9.10 9.31
CA ARG A 8 -4.39 -8.80 8.75
C ARG A 8 -4.58 -7.31 8.53
N GLU A 9 -4.13 -6.48 9.48
CA GLU A 9 -4.21 -5.03 9.32
C GLU A 9 -3.34 -4.54 8.15
N ALA A 10 -2.14 -5.10 8.00
CA ALA A 10 -1.28 -4.75 6.88
C ALA A 10 -1.95 -5.08 5.55
N ILE A 11 -2.54 -6.26 5.43
CA ILE A 11 -3.24 -6.68 4.21
C ILE A 11 -4.42 -5.76 3.94
N ARG A 12 -5.20 -5.43 4.98
CA ARG A 12 -6.34 -4.53 4.85
C ARG A 12 -5.91 -3.15 4.33
N TRP A 13 -4.85 -2.58 4.89
CA TRP A 13 -4.34 -1.29 4.46
C TRP A 13 -3.81 -1.34 3.04
N LEU A 14 -3.14 -2.42 2.67
CA LEU A 14 -2.60 -2.58 1.33
C LEU A 14 -3.72 -2.69 0.30
N THR A 15 -4.77 -3.46 0.60
CA THR A 15 -5.94 -3.59 -0.26
C THR A 15 -6.62 -2.23 -0.47
N THR A 16 -6.76 -1.46 0.60
CA THR A 16 -7.36 -0.11 0.50
C THR A 16 -6.47 0.83 -0.31
N ALA A 17 -5.13 0.69 -0.17
CA ALA A 17 -4.20 1.47 -0.97
C ALA A 17 -4.34 1.16 -2.46
N GLU A 18 -4.53 -0.11 -2.81
CA GLU A 18 -4.76 -0.50 -4.20
C GLU A 18 -6.03 0.14 -4.76
N ASP A 19 -7.11 0.14 -3.98
CA ASP A 19 -8.37 0.78 -4.38
C ASP A 19 -8.18 2.27 -4.65
N ASP A 20 -7.46 2.96 -3.76
CA ASP A 20 -7.19 4.38 -3.95
C ASP A 20 -6.32 4.63 -5.18
N ASN A 21 -5.37 3.75 -5.44
CA ASN A 21 -4.52 3.86 -6.63
C ASN A 21 -5.33 3.65 -7.91
N ASP A 22 -6.23 2.67 -7.92
CA ASP A 22 -7.11 2.43 -9.06
C ASP A 22 -8.01 3.64 -9.32
N SER A 23 -8.55 4.23 -8.27
CA SER A 23 -9.34 5.46 -8.36
C SER A 23 -8.51 6.61 -8.94
N ALA A 24 -7.25 6.74 -8.51
CA ALA A 24 -6.37 7.78 -9.01
C ALA A 24 -6.14 7.64 -10.52
N VAL A 25 -5.93 6.41 -10.99
CA VAL A 25 -5.73 6.14 -12.42
C VAL A 25 -6.98 6.52 -13.22
N ILE A 26 -8.15 6.09 -12.77
CA ILE A 26 -9.42 6.38 -13.45
C ILE A 26 -9.66 7.90 -13.50
N LEU A 27 -9.44 8.59 -12.40
CA LEU A 27 -9.63 10.04 -12.32
C LEU A 27 -8.66 10.78 -13.25
N LYS A 28 -7.41 10.32 -13.32
CA LYS A 28 -6.42 10.88 -14.22
C LYS A 28 -6.86 10.73 -15.67
N GLU A 29 -7.33 9.55 -16.05
CA GLU A 29 -7.80 9.27 -17.41
C GLU A 29 -9.00 10.12 -17.80
N ASN A 30 -9.77 10.56 -16.83
CA ASN A 30 -10.93 11.44 -17.03
C ASN A 30 -10.62 12.91 -16.80
N GLY A 31 -9.35 13.28 -16.73
CA GLY A 31 -8.92 14.66 -16.60
C GLY A 31 -9.13 15.29 -15.24
N LYS A 32 -9.42 14.50 -14.24
CA LYS A 32 -9.66 14.98 -12.88
C LYS A 32 -8.37 14.95 -12.05
N PHE A 33 -7.41 15.77 -12.43
CA PHE A 33 -6.06 15.69 -11.92
C PHE A 33 -5.94 15.97 -10.41
N ALA A 34 -6.67 16.96 -9.90
CA ALA A 34 -6.63 17.27 -8.46
C ALA A 34 -7.16 16.10 -7.63
N HIS A 35 -8.27 15.49 -8.04
CA HIS A 35 -8.84 14.34 -7.36
C HIS A 35 -7.93 13.12 -7.48
N SER A 36 -7.30 12.94 -8.66
CA SER A 36 -6.32 11.88 -8.86
C SER A 36 -5.15 12.01 -7.89
N CYS A 37 -4.60 13.20 -7.75
CA CYS A 37 -3.50 13.44 -6.82
C CYS A 37 -3.90 13.16 -5.38
N PHE A 38 -5.11 13.54 -4.99
CA PHE A 38 -5.61 13.26 -3.64
C PHE A 38 -5.65 11.74 -3.39
N HIS A 39 -6.22 10.99 -4.31
CA HIS A 39 -6.30 9.53 -4.14
C HIS A 39 -4.94 8.86 -4.19
N ALA A 40 -4.02 9.36 -5.00
CA ALA A 40 -2.65 8.86 -5.04
C ALA A 40 -1.95 9.09 -3.70
N GLN A 41 -2.15 10.25 -3.10
CA GLN A 41 -1.61 10.56 -1.78
C GLN A 41 -2.18 9.63 -0.72
N GLN A 42 -3.50 9.40 -0.74
CA GLN A 42 -4.15 8.47 0.18
C GLN A 42 -3.60 7.06 0.01
N ALA A 43 -3.40 6.62 -1.23
CA ALA A 43 -2.81 5.32 -1.50
C ALA A 43 -1.41 5.20 -0.87
N GLY A 44 -0.58 6.22 -1.04
CA GLY A 44 0.76 6.24 -0.45
C GLY A 44 0.74 6.17 1.07
N GLU A 45 -0.13 6.94 1.70
CA GLU A 45 -0.26 6.95 3.16
C GLU A 45 -0.71 5.59 3.69
N LYS A 46 -1.65 4.95 3.00
CA LYS A 46 -2.15 3.62 3.39
C LYS A 46 -1.11 2.54 3.18
N ALA A 47 -0.34 2.64 2.10
CA ALA A 47 0.77 1.72 1.86
C ALA A 47 1.82 1.83 2.96
N LEU A 48 2.12 3.04 3.44
CA LEU A 48 3.03 3.24 4.56
C LEU A 48 2.49 2.60 5.84
N LYS A 49 1.19 2.67 6.08
CA LYS A 49 0.59 1.99 7.21
C LYS A 49 0.72 0.48 7.11
N ALA A 50 0.57 -0.08 5.90
CA ALA A 50 0.78 -1.50 5.68
C ALA A 50 2.22 -1.90 6.02
N VAL A 51 3.20 -1.11 5.59
CA VAL A 51 4.61 -1.36 5.92
C VAL A 51 4.80 -1.33 7.44
N TRP A 52 4.19 -0.35 8.11
CA TRP A 52 4.28 -0.24 9.57
C TRP A 52 3.79 -1.51 10.26
N TYR A 53 2.61 -2.00 9.87
CA TYR A 53 2.06 -3.21 10.48
C TYR A 53 2.89 -4.45 10.16
N PHE A 54 3.41 -4.56 8.94
CA PHE A 54 4.33 -5.65 8.59
C PHE A 54 5.61 -5.60 9.41
N ALA A 55 6.17 -4.41 9.61
CA ALA A 55 7.38 -4.23 10.42
C ALA A 55 7.16 -4.66 11.86
N ASP A 56 6.00 -4.32 12.41
CA ASP A 56 5.65 -4.68 13.78
C ASP A 56 5.41 -6.19 13.92
N ALA A 57 4.88 -6.82 12.88
CA ALA A 57 4.64 -8.26 12.87
C ALA A 57 5.93 -9.07 12.70
N ASP A 58 6.92 -8.51 12.02
CA ASP A 58 8.18 -9.19 11.72
C ASP A 58 9.35 -8.24 11.99
N PRO A 59 9.80 -8.15 13.25
CA PRO A 59 10.88 -7.23 13.62
C PRO A 59 12.22 -7.56 12.97
N TRP A 60 12.37 -8.74 12.37
CA TRP A 60 13.60 -9.12 11.69
C TRP A 60 13.64 -8.64 10.23
N GLY A 61 12.57 -8.02 9.76
CA GLY A 61 12.53 -7.38 8.46
C GLY A 61 12.32 -8.31 7.26
N HIS A 62 12.05 -9.57 7.48
CA HIS A 62 11.85 -10.52 6.37
C HIS A 62 10.62 -10.18 5.55
N SER A 63 9.51 -9.85 6.20
CA SER A 63 8.27 -9.50 5.51
C SER A 63 8.38 -8.18 4.77
N ILE A 64 9.09 -7.21 5.33
CA ILE A 64 9.29 -5.91 4.69
C ILE A 64 10.15 -6.06 3.44
N LYS A 65 11.23 -6.85 3.54
CA LYS A 65 12.09 -7.10 2.38
C LYS A 65 11.29 -7.73 1.25
N LYS A 66 10.47 -8.71 1.57
CA LYS A 66 9.61 -9.37 0.58
C LYS A 66 8.63 -8.38 -0.04
N LEU A 67 8.01 -7.53 0.76
CA LEU A 67 7.08 -6.52 0.28
C LEU A 67 7.79 -5.54 -0.67
N ILE A 68 8.97 -5.08 -0.29
CA ILE A 68 9.75 -4.16 -1.12
C ILE A 68 10.11 -4.82 -2.45
N ASP A 69 10.53 -6.08 -2.42
CA ASP A 69 10.87 -6.81 -3.63
C ASP A 69 9.68 -6.95 -4.57
N GLU A 70 8.48 -7.22 -4.03
CA GLU A 70 7.27 -7.31 -4.83
C GLU A 70 6.88 -5.96 -5.44
N VAL A 71 6.94 -4.89 -4.65
CA VAL A 71 6.63 -3.55 -5.14
C VAL A 71 7.61 -3.16 -6.26
N ARG A 72 8.89 -3.45 -6.06
CA ARG A 72 9.91 -3.16 -7.07
C ARG A 72 9.65 -3.92 -8.36
N SER A 73 9.27 -5.18 -8.25
CA SER A 73 8.92 -6.01 -9.40
C SER A 73 7.75 -5.41 -10.19
N ILE A 74 6.72 -4.95 -9.49
CA ILE A 74 5.55 -4.31 -10.12
C ILE A 74 5.97 -3.03 -10.84
N LEU A 75 6.78 -2.20 -10.21
CA LEU A 75 7.22 -0.93 -10.79
C LEU A 75 8.09 -1.10 -12.01
N ASN A 76 8.82 -2.22 -12.09
CA ASN A 76 9.75 -2.48 -13.17
C ASN A 76 9.20 -3.37 -14.28
N SER A 77 7.95 -3.77 -14.16
CA SER A 77 7.34 -4.66 -15.16
C SER A 77 6.73 -3.90 -16.35
#